data_7b070efe63d4a3919a0778af4ef1d1b7
#
_entry.id   7b070efe63d4a3919a0778af4ef1d1b7
#
_cell.length_a   1.000
_cell.length_b   1.000
_cell.length_c   1.000
_cell.angle_alpha   90.00
_cell.angle_beta   90.00
_cell.angle_gamma   90.00
#
_symmetry.space_group_name_H-M   'P 1'
#
loop_
_entity.id
_entity.type
_entity.pdbx_description
1 polymer ?
#
loop_
_entity_poly.entity_id
_entity_poly.type
_entity_poly.pdbx_seq_one_letter_code
_entity_poly.pdbx_strand_id
1 'polypeptide(L)'
;MSVRLVTAALTAVIGGGLGEAVLMPAAAGAAGPVVAAAPVRAVVVTKAAASSCATGKYQKQVEGYLKKLGGFGSVKVDGKQSAADCAAIKKFQKRYGIQPAAGLAGPTTYGVAKRLAATKTSSCKAKKSGTTFCVDLTHQTVWVMKNGKVYAKPTVTRTGMKGHRTPTGTFKINLRTKKEWSNPYKVWMPYWQRFVGGIGLHQTTTYLHDAWRGSHGCVNLLPSDAKKFYSIGKIGMTVKVFGRRPGT
;
A
#
# COMPACT_ATOMS: atom_id res chain seq x y z
N MET A 1 -51.96 1.42 6.82
CA MET A 1 -51.95 1.41 5.32
C MET A 1 -50.94 0.39 4.84
N SER A 2 -51.38 -0.53 3.99
CA SER A 2 -50.83 -1.85 3.76
C SER A 2 -49.50 -1.87 2.96
N VAL A 3 -48.59 -2.71 3.43
CA VAL A 3 -47.39 -3.15 2.74
C VAL A 3 -47.77 -4.23 1.73
N ARG A 4 -47.37 -4.07 0.46
CA ARG A 4 -47.46 -5.13 -0.54
C ARG A 4 -46.07 -5.71 -0.82
N LEU A 5 -45.89 -6.98 -0.46
CA LEU A 5 -44.82 -7.84 -0.94
C LEU A 5 -45.10 -8.23 -2.41
N VAL A 6 -44.04 -8.15 -3.23
CA VAL A 6 -44.03 -8.75 -4.58
C VAL A 6 -43.04 -9.89 -4.57
N THR A 7 -43.56 -11.09 -4.70
CA THR A 7 -42.84 -12.35 -4.92
C THR A 7 -42.72 -12.59 -6.43
N ALA A 8 -41.50 -12.75 -6.93
CA ALA A 8 -41.23 -13.18 -8.29
C ALA A 8 -40.86 -14.66 -8.29
N ALA A 9 -41.67 -15.45 -8.99
CA ALA A 9 -41.50 -16.89 -9.19
C ALA A 9 -40.54 -17.13 -10.38
N LEU A 10 -39.59 -18.05 -10.17
CA LEU A 10 -38.67 -18.55 -11.22
C LEU A 10 -39.27 -19.83 -11.80
N THR A 11 -39.61 -19.84 -13.09
CA THR A 11 -40.06 -21.03 -13.84
C THR A 11 -38.85 -21.66 -14.52
N ALA A 12 -38.56 -22.92 -14.21
CA ALA A 12 -37.60 -23.77 -14.91
C ALA A 12 -38.28 -24.52 -16.03
N VAL A 13 -37.75 -24.44 -17.24
CA VAL A 13 -38.20 -25.22 -18.41
C VAL A 13 -37.25 -26.38 -18.60
N ILE A 14 -37.77 -27.61 -18.46
CA ILE A 14 -37.09 -28.86 -18.78
C ILE A 14 -37.48 -29.26 -20.20
N GLY A 15 -36.53 -29.23 -21.15
CA GLY A 15 -36.68 -29.76 -22.49
C GLY A 15 -36.05 -31.14 -22.62
N GLY A 16 -36.86 -32.18 -22.67
CA GLY A 16 -36.41 -33.52 -23.01
C GLY A 16 -36.33 -33.72 -24.53
N GLY A 17 -35.21 -34.23 -25.01
CA GLY A 17 -35.00 -34.68 -26.38
C GLY A 17 -34.67 -36.16 -26.39
N LEU A 18 -35.62 -36.99 -26.88
CA LEU A 18 -35.42 -38.40 -27.17
C LEU A 18 -34.65 -38.51 -28.50
N GLY A 19 -33.48 -39.11 -28.52
CA GLY A 19 -32.70 -39.44 -29.71
C GLY A 19 -32.65 -40.97 -29.88
N GLU A 20 -33.18 -41.46 -30.98
CA GLU A 20 -33.26 -42.88 -31.36
C GLU A 20 -31.86 -43.51 -31.54
N ALA A 21 -31.72 -44.72 -31.02
CA ALA A 21 -30.57 -45.60 -31.24
C ALA A 21 -30.67 -46.35 -32.54
N VAL A 22 -29.78 -46.07 -33.50
CA VAL A 22 -29.61 -46.85 -34.72
C VAL A 22 -28.53 -47.91 -34.47
N LEU A 23 -28.96 -49.19 -34.47
CA LEU A 23 -28.07 -50.36 -34.50
C LEU A 23 -27.49 -50.55 -35.93
N MET A 24 -26.16 -50.54 -36.04
CA MET A 24 -25.43 -51.00 -37.19
C MET A 24 -24.66 -52.30 -36.91
N PRO A 25 -24.55 -53.21 -37.83
CA PRO A 25 -23.99 -54.55 -37.62
C PRO A 25 -22.46 -54.56 -37.62
N ALA A 26 -21.89 -55.45 -36.80
CA ALA A 26 -20.45 -55.66 -36.63
C ALA A 26 -19.81 -56.24 -37.90
N ALA A 27 -18.80 -55.58 -38.45
CA ALA A 27 -17.87 -56.11 -39.42
C ALA A 27 -16.63 -56.65 -38.71
N ALA A 28 -16.34 -57.96 -38.87
CA ALA A 28 -15.14 -58.62 -38.44
C ALA A 28 -13.96 -58.11 -39.29
N GLY A 29 -13.02 -57.39 -38.70
CA GLY A 29 -11.78 -56.93 -39.34
C GLY A 29 -10.56 -57.49 -38.64
N ALA A 30 -9.67 -58.04 -39.41
CA ALA A 30 -8.47 -58.81 -39.07
C ALA A 30 -7.51 -58.10 -38.06
N ALA A 31 -6.94 -58.90 -37.14
CA ALA A 31 -5.91 -58.46 -36.21
C ALA A 31 -4.58 -58.15 -36.94
N GLY A 32 -4.22 -56.87 -36.98
CA GLY A 32 -2.87 -56.43 -37.35
C GLY A 32 -1.95 -56.35 -36.13
N PRO A 33 -0.60 -56.39 -36.32
CA PRO A 33 0.35 -56.48 -35.23
C PRO A 33 0.30 -55.22 -34.35
N VAL A 34 0.16 -55.41 -33.04
CA VAL A 34 0.19 -54.36 -32.04
C VAL A 34 1.63 -53.86 -31.90
N VAL A 35 1.93 -52.71 -32.46
CA VAL A 35 3.18 -52.00 -32.23
C VAL A 35 3.09 -51.35 -30.84
N ALA A 36 3.88 -51.88 -29.89
CA ALA A 36 3.98 -51.29 -28.55
C ALA A 36 4.46 -49.83 -28.64
N ALA A 37 3.62 -48.89 -28.32
CA ALA A 37 4.01 -47.48 -28.20
C ALA A 37 4.94 -47.32 -26.99
N ALA A 38 6.15 -46.81 -27.21
CA ALA A 38 7.09 -46.47 -26.18
C ALA A 38 6.50 -45.32 -25.27
N PRO A 39 6.76 -45.36 -23.94
CA PRO A 39 6.23 -44.34 -23.05
C PRO A 39 6.84 -42.97 -23.38
N VAL A 40 5.97 -42.04 -23.80
CA VAL A 40 6.33 -40.65 -23.99
C VAL A 40 6.66 -40.08 -22.58
N ARG A 41 7.94 -39.92 -22.27
CA ARG A 41 8.36 -39.18 -21.08
C ARG A 41 7.90 -37.73 -21.21
N ALA A 42 6.94 -37.35 -20.39
CA ALA A 42 6.56 -35.96 -20.25
C ALA A 42 7.77 -35.16 -19.74
N VAL A 43 8.34 -34.36 -20.63
CA VAL A 43 9.35 -33.38 -20.24
C VAL A 43 8.60 -32.30 -19.49
N VAL A 44 8.66 -32.35 -18.17
CA VAL A 44 8.23 -31.24 -17.31
C VAL A 44 9.20 -30.11 -17.55
N VAL A 45 8.86 -29.22 -18.48
CA VAL A 45 9.56 -27.93 -18.65
C VAL A 45 9.15 -27.07 -17.45
N THR A 46 9.91 -27.15 -16.38
CA THR A 46 9.83 -26.15 -15.31
C THR A 46 10.25 -24.81 -15.92
N LYS A 47 9.26 -24.03 -16.30
CA LYS A 47 9.47 -22.64 -16.69
C LYS A 47 10.06 -21.94 -15.47
N ALA A 48 11.39 -21.82 -15.42
CA ALA A 48 12.06 -20.93 -14.49
C ALA A 48 11.44 -19.56 -14.71
N ALA A 49 10.67 -19.08 -13.72
CA ALA A 49 10.10 -17.74 -13.77
C ALA A 49 11.28 -16.77 -13.79
N ALA A 50 11.65 -16.31 -14.98
CA ALA A 50 12.65 -15.29 -15.15
C ALA A 50 12.24 -14.12 -14.27
N SER A 51 13.13 -13.65 -13.40
CA SER A 51 12.94 -12.45 -12.60
C SER A 51 12.58 -11.31 -13.55
N SER A 52 11.32 -10.89 -13.55
CA SER A 52 10.82 -9.84 -14.46
C SER A 52 11.29 -8.43 -14.06
N CYS A 53 12.14 -8.31 -13.04
CA CYS A 53 12.63 -7.06 -12.50
C CYS A 53 14.11 -6.85 -12.81
N ALA A 54 14.43 -5.68 -13.34
CA ALA A 54 15.82 -5.26 -13.50
C ALA A 54 16.45 -4.93 -12.13
N THR A 55 17.77 -5.15 -12.01
CA THR A 55 18.56 -4.69 -10.87
C THR A 55 18.61 -3.17 -10.85
N GLY A 56 18.24 -2.57 -9.74
CA GLY A 56 18.25 -1.12 -9.56
C GLY A 56 19.59 -0.59 -9.06
N LYS A 57 19.86 0.69 -9.30
CA LYS A 57 21.07 1.39 -8.82
C LYS A 57 21.29 1.25 -7.30
N TYR A 58 20.22 1.12 -6.53
CA TYR A 58 20.25 1.07 -5.06
C TYR A 58 19.89 -0.31 -4.51
N GLN A 59 20.12 -1.38 -5.29
CA GLN A 59 19.66 -2.74 -4.98
C GLN A 59 20.03 -3.17 -3.55
N LYS A 60 21.32 -3.24 -3.24
CA LYS A 60 21.82 -3.68 -1.95
C LYS A 60 21.32 -2.85 -0.77
N GLN A 61 21.25 -1.52 -0.95
CA GLN A 61 20.77 -0.62 0.08
C GLN A 61 19.26 -0.85 0.36
N VAL A 62 18.46 -0.98 -0.70
CA VAL A 62 17.01 -1.23 -0.57
C VAL A 62 16.77 -2.58 0.09
N GLU A 63 17.46 -3.63 -0.31
CA GLU A 63 17.41 -4.95 0.33
C GLU A 63 17.69 -4.85 1.84
N GLY A 64 18.76 -4.15 2.23
CA GLY A 64 19.13 -3.92 3.62
C GLY A 64 18.03 -3.20 4.41
N TYR A 65 17.42 -2.18 3.83
CA TYR A 65 16.30 -1.47 4.46
C TYR A 65 15.04 -2.31 4.56
N LEU A 66 14.68 -3.06 3.51
CA LEU A 66 13.51 -3.94 3.54
C LEU A 66 13.67 -5.05 4.58
N LYS A 67 14.86 -5.64 4.70
CA LYS A 67 15.20 -6.61 5.74
C LYS A 67 15.02 -6.02 7.14
N LYS A 68 15.51 -4.78 7.37
CA LYS A 68 15.36 -4.05 8.64
C LYS A 68 13.90 -3.73 8.96
N LEU A 69 13.12 -3.28 7.98
CA LEU A 69 11.72 -2.90 8.14
C LEU A 69 10.81 -4.13 8.33
N GLY A 70 11.14 -5.25 7.71
CA GLY A 70 10.39 -6.49 7.76
C GLY A 70 9.03 -6.44 7.07
N GLY A 71 8.36 -7.58 6.94
CA GLY A 71 6.98 -7.68 6.46
C GLY A 71 6.79 -7.63 4.93
N PHE A 72 7.87 -7.57 4.15
CA PHE A 72 7.81 -7.49 2.68
C PHE A 72 8.08 -8.83 1.97
N GLY A 73 8.54 -9.83 2.67
CA GLY A 73 8.92 -11.14 2.15
C GLY A 73 10.37 -11.45 2.46
N SER A 74 10.88 -12.53 1.86
CA SER A 74 12.29 -12.91 1.96
C SER A 74 13.14 -11.96 1.13
N VAL A 75 14.20 -11.40 1.74
CA VAL A 75 15.15 -10.48 1.10
C VAL A 75 16.56 -10.93 1.41
N LYS A 76 17.37 -11.16 0.37
CA LYS A 76 18.80 -11.42 0.48
C LYS A 76 19.57 -10.14 0.21
N VAL A 77 20.45 -9.75 1.14
CA VAL A 77 21.21 -8.47 1.01
C VAL A 77 22.54 -8.77 0.31
N ASP A 78 22.50 -8.94 -1.00
CA ASP A 78 23.71 -9.19 -1.81
C ASP A 78 23.90 -8.21 -2.96
N GLY A 79 22.88 -7.39 -3.25
CA GLY A 79 22.90 -6.42 -4.35
C GLY A 79 22.55 -7.03 -5.70
N LYS A 80 22.11 -8.28 -5.73
CA LYS A 80 21.67 -9.00 -6.94
C LYS A 80 20.15 -9.14 -6.90
N GLN A 81 19.48 -8.84 -7.99
CA GLN A 81 18.05 -8.97 -8.08
C GLN A 81 17.61 -10.43 -8.25
N SER A 82 16.92 -10.97 -7.28
CA SER A 82 16.23 -12.27 -7.35
C SER A 82 14.72 -12.09 -7.56
N ALA A 83 14.02 -13.18 -7.85
CA ALA A 83 12.55 -13.17 -7.90
C ALA A 83 11.93 -12.81 -6.55
N ALA A 84 12.54 -13.25 -5.43
CA ALA A 84 12.09 -12.92 -4.09
C ALA A 84 12.29 -11.42 -3.76
N ASP A 85 13.45 -10.85 -4.11
CA ASP A 85 13.73 -9.43 -3.91
C ASP A 85 12.82 -8.55 -4.77
N CYS A 86 12.58 -8.95 -6.03
CA CYS A 86 11.61 -8.31 -6.91
C CYS A 86 10.21 -8.26 -6.28
N ALA A 87 9.71 -9.38 -5.79
CA ALA A 87 8.41 -9.47 -5.12
C ALA A 87 8.36 -8.60 -3.86
N ALA A 88 9.41 -8.62 -3.04
CA ALA A 88 9.53 -7.80 -1.84
C ALA A 88 9.52 -6.31 -2.16
N ILE A 89 10.29 -5.88 -3.15
CA ILE A 89 10.36 -4.48 -3.58
C ILE A 89 9.02 -4.04 -4.18
N LYS A 90 8.36 -4.85 -5.02
CA LYS A 90 7.00 -4.56 -5.52
C LYS A 90 6.00 -4.39 -4.40
N LYS A 91 6.02 -5.27 -3.39
CA LYS A 91 5.15 -5.19 -2.21
C LYS A 91 5.40 -3.91 -1.42
N PHE A 92 6.66 -3.53 -1.23
CA PHE A 92 7.06 -2.28 -0.61
C PHE A 92 6.56 -1.07 -1.40
N GLN A 93 6.79 -1.03 -2.70
CA GLN A 93 6.35 0.05 -3.58
C GLN A 93 4.83 0.22 -3.55
N LYS A 94 4.07 -0.87 -3.66
CA LYS A 94 2.60 -0.86 -3.55
C LYS A 94 2.16 -0.32 -2.19
N ARG A 95 2.75 -0.81 -1.08
CA ARG A 95 2.42 -0.37 0.29
C ARG A 95 2.61 1.13 0.48
N TYR A 96 3.67 1.69 -0.07
CA TYR A 96 4.01 3.10 0.10
C TYR A 96 3.66 3.99 -1.10
N GLY A 97 2.86 3.50 -2.05
CA GLY A 97 2.37 4.27 -3.20
C GLY A 97 3.45 4.74 -4.15
N ILE A 98 4.56 4.01 -4.28
CA ILE A 98 5.64 4.33 -5.21
C ILE A 98 5.26 3.83 -6.61
N GLN A 99 5.31 4.72 -7.59
CA GLN A 99 4.96 4.43 -8.97
C GLN A 99 6.19 4.62 -9.90
N PRO A 100 6.35 3.72 -10.88
CA PRO A 100 5.68 2.46 -11.05
C PRO A 100 6.12 1.43 -10.00
N ALA A 101 5.21 0.54 -9.56
CA ALA A 101 5.55 -0.54 -8.63
C ALA A 101 6.17 -1.73 -9.36
N ALA A 102 7.25 -1.47 -10.10
CA ALA A 102 7.90 -2.41 -11.03
C ALA A 102 8.91 -3.36 -10.36
N GLY A 103 9.19 -3.19 -9.06
CA GLY A 103 10.20 -3.99 -8.36
C GLY A 103 11.63 -3.50 -8.56
N LEU A 104 11.82 -2.32 -9.16
CA LEU A 104 13.12 -1.70 -9.36
C LEU A 104 13.56 -0.93 -8.11
N ALA A 105 14.76 -1.18 -7.61
CA ALA A 105 15.39 -0.43 -6.52
C ALA A 105 15.95 0.91 -7.02
N GLY A 106 15.05 1.79 -7.49
CA GLY A 106 15.38 3.13 -7.99
C GLY A 106 15.46 4.19 -6.90
N PRO A 107 15.73 5.47 -7.25
CA PRO A 107 15.94 6.57 -6.29
C PRO A 107 14.77 6.78 -5.33
N THR A 108 13.54 6.77 -5.83
CA THR A 108 12.34 6.94 -4.99
C THR A 108 12.19 5.81 -3.99
N THR A 109 12.35 4.54 -4.43
CA THR A 109 12.28 3.37 -3.55
C THR A 109 13.35 3.43 -2.46
N TYR A 110 14.58 3.76 -2.83
CA TYR A 110 15.69 3.96 -1.90
C TYR A 110 15.38 5.07 -0.89
N GLY A 111 14.99 6.24 -1.35
CA GLY A 111 14.69 7.38 -0.47
C GLY A 111 13.57 7.09 0.54
N VAL A 112 12.50 6.41 0.09
CA VAL A 112 11.39 5.99 0.96
C VAL A 112 11.85 4.94 1.97
N ALA A 113 12.57 3.92 1.55
CA ALA A 113 13.07 2.86 2.43
C ALA A 113 14.06 3.41 3.47
N LYS A 114 14.99 4.27 3.05
CA LYS A 114 15.98 4.94 3.91
C LYS A 114 15.30 5.73 5.03
N ARG A 115 14.36 6.62 4.71
CA ARG A 115 13.70 7.47 5.71
C ARG A 115 12.84 6.68 6.69
N LEU A 116 12.12 5.64 6.23
CA LEU A 116 11.37 4.75 7.11
C LEU A 116 12.29 3.97 8.05
N ALA A 117 13.39 3.41 7.53
CA ALA A 117 14.38 2.67 8.32
C ALA A 117 15.16 3.55 9.29
N ALA A 118 15.26 4.86 9.04
CA ALA A 118 15.89 5.84 9.92
C ALA A 118 14.93 6.41 10.99
N THR A 119 13.62 6.25 10.83
CA THR A 119 12.61 6.77 11.77
C THR A 119 12.76 6.09 13.14
N LYS A 120 13.02 6.88 14.17
CA LYS A 120 13.05 6.44 15.57
C LYS A 120 11.74 6.84 16.25
N THR A 121 10.87 5.89 16.53
CA THR A 121 9.54 6.17 17.12
C THR A 121 9.60 6.78 18.50
N SER A 122 10.68 6.51 19.27
CA SER A 122 10.97 7.12 20.57
C SER A 122 11.21 8.62 20.49
N SER A 123 11.67 9.17 19.35
CA SER A 123 11.90 10.61 19.17
C SER A 123 10.64 11.45 19.31
N CYS A 124 9.47 10.85 19.15
CA CYS A 124 8.19 11.51 19.41
C CYS A 124 8.04 11.92 20.89
N LYS A 125 8.69 11.24 21.83
CA LYS A 125 8.53 11.47 23.27
C LYS A 125 7.05 11.58 23.65
N ALA A 126 6.22 10.66 23.16
CA ALA A 126 4.80 10.62 23.45
C ALA A 126 4.55 10.31 24.93
N LYS A 127 3.49 10.89 25.49
CA LYS A 127 3.09 10.57 26.88
C LYS A 127 2.80 9.09 27.05
N LYS A 128 3.05 8.56 28.26
CA LYS A 128 2.75 7.16 28.63
C LYS A 128 1.24 6.87 28.71
N SER A 129 0.39 7.88 28.61
CA SER A 129 -1.08 7.78 28.59
C SER A 129 -1.66 8.46 27.37
N GLY A 130 -2.79 7.94 26.88
CA GLY A 130 -3.53 8.50 25.75
C GLY A 130 -2.93 8.19 24.39
N THR A 131 -3.42 8.89 23.36
CA THR A 131 -3.01 8.72 21.95
C THR A 131 -2.31 9.98 21.43
N THR A 132 -1.17 9.80 20.76
CA THR A 132 -0.39 10.88 20.15
C THR A 132 -0.08 10.53 18.70
N PHE A 133 -0.45 11.43 17.78
CA PHE A 133 0.02 11.42 16.39
C PHE A 133 1.41 12.07 16.34
N CYS A 134 2.38 11.35 15.86
CA CYS A 134 3.78 11.78 15.80
C CYS A 134 4.14 12.10 14.35
N VAL A 135 4.57 13.33 14.08
CA VAL A 135 4.99 13.80 12.75
C VAL A 135 6.44 14.17 12.79
N ASP A 136 7.28 13.38 12.13
CA ASP A 136 8.72 13.62 11.99
C ASP A 136 8.99 14.34 10.66
N LEU A 137 9.25 15.63 10.74
CA LEU A 137 9.52 16.46 9.57
C LEU A 137 10.86 16.10 8.93
N THR A 138 11.85 15.66 9.71
CA THR A 138 13.19 15.32 9.21
C THR A 138 13.15 14.08 8.30
N HIS A 139 12.44 13.06 8.74
CA HIS A 139 12.31 11.82 7.97
C HIS A 139 11.06 11.79 7.08
N GLN A 140 10.21 12.83 7.16
CA GLN A 140 8.93 12.86 6.42
C GLN A 140 8.12 11.58 6.66
N THR A 141 7.96 11.22 7.94
CA THR A 141 7.21 10.07 8.40
C THR A 141 6.23 10.46 9.50
N VAL A 142 5.19 9.65 9.64
CA VAL A 142 4.14 9.85 10.62
C VAL A 142 3.67 8.51 11.17
N TRP A 143 3.36 8.47 12.47
CA TRP A 143 2.87 7.27 13.16
C TRP A 143 1.96 7.63 14.33
N VAL A 144 1.37 6.62 14.94
CA VAL A 144 0.53 6.82 16.13
C VAL A 144 1.08 6.03 17.30
N MET A 145 1.24 6.72 18.41
CA MET A 145 1.54 6.14 19.72
C MET A 145 0.26 6.05 20.56
N LYS A 146 0.08 4.96 21.30
CA LYS A 146 -0.98 4.80 22.29
C LYS A 146 -0.37 4.25 23.58
N ASN A 147 -0.59 4.96 24.68
CA ASN A 147 -0.03 4.61 26.00
C ASN A 147 1.48 4.34 25.96
N GLY A 148 2.23 5.21 25.28
CA GLY A 148 3.69 5.12 25.13
C GLY A 148 4.20 4.03 24.16
N LYS A 149 3.33 3.22 23.56
CA LYS A 149 3.68 2.16 22.62
C LYS A 149 3.27 2.52 21.18
N VAL A 150 3.97 1.99 20.19
CA VAL A 150 3.60 2.15 18.77
C VAL A 150 2.29 1.43 18.49
N TYR A 151 1.24 2.18 18.19
CA TYR A 151 -0.07 1.64 17.84
C TYR A 151 -0.26 1.50 16.32
N ALA A 152 0.14 2.51 15.56
CA ALA A 152 0.26 2.41 14.11
C ALA A 152 1.71 2.68 13.73
N LYS A 153 2.33 1.75 12.99
CA LYS A 153 3.73 1.82 12.55
C LYS A 153 3.97 3.07 11.69
N PRO A 154 5.22 3.57 11.62
CA PRO A 154 5.59 4.67 10.75
C PRO A 154 5.18 4.44 9.30
N THR A 155 4.62 5.47 8.70
CA THR A 155 4.34 5.57 7.27
C THR A 155 4.88 6.88 6.72
N VAL A 156 4.87 6.99 5.41
CA VAL A 156 5.38 8.17 4.70
C VAL A 156 4.40 9.32 4.75
N THR A 157 4.94 10.53 4.78
CA THR A 157 4.16 11.76 4.62
C THR A 157 4.90 12.75 3.73
N ARG A 158 4.20 13.78 3.31
CA ARG A 158 4.74 14.98 2.68
C ARG A 158 4.19 16.19 3.41
N THR A 159 5.09 17.01 3.97
CA THR A 159 4.74 18.17 4.79
C THR A 159 5.05 19.49 4.08
N GLY A 160 4.90 20.60 4.77
CA GLY A 160 5.03 21.95 4.22
C GLY A 160 6.35 22.24 3.52
N MET A 161 6.30 22.89 2.35
CA MET A 161 7.47 23.32 1.59
C MET A 161 8.10 24.60 2.16
N LYS A 162 9.20 25.07 1.55
CA LYS A 162 9.81 26.38 1.88
C LYS A 162 8.76 27.50 1.73
N GLY A 163 8.69 28.39 2.70
CA GLY A 163 7.65 29.43 2.75
C GLY A 163 6.32 28.98 3.37
N HIS A 164 6.05 27.67 3.42
CA HIS A 164 4.81 27.09 3.93
C HIS A 164 5.06 25.94 4.90
N ARG A 165 5.99 26.14 5.84
CA ARG A 165 6.42 25.07 6.76
C ARG A 165 5.29 24.57 7.62
N THR A 166 5.25 23.25 7.87
CA THR A 166 4.45 22.68 8.95
C THR A 166 5.07 23.12 10.26
N PRO A 167 4.33 23.81 11.16
CA PRO A 167 4.87 24.28 12.43
C PRO A 167 5.21 23.11 13.34
N THR A 168 6.33 23.22 14.05
CA THR A 168 6.71 22.28 15.11
C THR A 168 6.00 22.64 16.42
N GLY A 169 5.72 21.63 17.24
CA GLY A 169 5.04 21.84 18.51
C GLY A 169 4.15 20.67 18.93
N THR A 170 3.39 20.90 19.97
CA THR A 170 2.39 19.96 20.46
C THR A 170 1.02 20.61 20.35
N PHE A 171 0.19 20.02 19.52
CA PHE A 171 -1.13 20.53 19.15
C PHE A 171 -2.22 19.53 19.56
N LYS A 172 -3.48 19.93 19.37
CA LYS A 172 -4.66 19.07 19.54
C LYS A 172 -5.45 19.04 18.25
N ILE A 173 -5.98 17.87 17.88
CA ILE A 173 -6.99 17.81 16.82
C ILE A 173 -8.20 18.62 17.29
N ASN A 174 -8.56 19.65 16.54
CA ASN A 174 -9.64 20.60 16.90
C ASN A 174 -10.80 20.62 15.89
N LEU A 175 -10.65 19.97 14.74
CA LEU A 175 -11.72 19.78 13.76
C LEU A 175 -11.47 18.46 13.00
N ARG A 176 -12.57 17.75 12.70
CA ARG A 176 -12.51 16.53 11.86
C ARG A 176 -13.71 16.48 10.95
N THR A 177 -13.46 16.26 9.66
CA THR A 177 -14.48 15.97 8.66
C THR A 177 -14.04 14.84 7.75
N LYS A 178 -14.98 14.04 7.21
CA LYS A 178 -14.63 13.01 6.22
C LYS A 178 -14.05 13.63 4.95
N LYS A 179 -14.46 14.85 4.63
CA LYS A 179 -14.06 15.60 3.43
C LYS A 179 -14.18 17.09 3.71
N GLU A 180 -13.09 17.82 3.56
CA GLU A 180 -13.01 19.28 3.76
C GLU A 180 -12.68 19.96 2.45
N TRP A 181 -13.33 21.08 2.16
CA TRP A 181 -13.02 21.90 0.99
C TRP A 181 -11.99 22.95 1.34
N SER A 182 -10.91 23.01 0.59
CA SER A 182 -9.90 24.06 0.72
C SER A 182 -10.21 25.20 -0.25
N ASN A 183 -10.74 26.31 0.25
CA ASN A 183 -11.01 27.50 -0.55
C ASN A 183 -9.75 28.06 -1.24
N PRO A 184 -8.60 28.20 -0.57
CA PRO A 184 -7.39 28.74 -1.19
C PRO A 184 -6.84 27.86 -2.32
N TYR A 185 -6.97 26.54 -2.20
CA TYR A 185 -6.34 25.61 -3.13
C TYR A 185 -7.33 24.91 -4.06
N LYS A 186 -8.66 25.20 -3.91
CA LYS A 186 -9.75 24.63 -4.74
C LYS A 186 -9.68 23.11 -4.86
N VAL A 187 -9.41 22.43 -3.75
CA VAL A 187 -9.30 20.97 -3.69
C VAL A 187 -10.06 20.41 -2.50
N TRP A 188 -10.56 19.18 -2.63
CA TRP A 188 -11.10 18.41 -1.53
C TRP A 188 -9.98 17.69 -0.77
N MET A 189 -10.02 17.76 0.56
CA MET A 189 -9.08 17.09 1.48
C MET A 189 -9.80 15.97 2.22
N PRO A 190 -9.78 14.71 1.70
CA PRO A 190 -10.42 13.59 2.38
C PRO A 190 -9.73 13.25 3.70
N TYR A 191 -10.51 12.80 4.69
CA TYR A 191 -10.04 12.39 6.01
C TYR A 191 -9.34 13.51 6.78
N TRP A 192 -9.89 14.70 6.71
CA TRP A 192 -9.35 15.92 7.32
C TRP A 192 -9.35 15.87 8.84
N GLN A 193 -8.21 16.19 9.43
CA GLN A 193 -8.00 16.31 10.88
C GLN A 193 -7.12 17.53 11.14
N ARG A 194 -7.76 18.67 11.40
CA ARG A 194 -7.08 19.95 11.66
C ARG A 194 -6.46 19.96 13.06
N PHE A 195 -5.26 20.54 13.20
CA PHE A 195 -4.61 20.65 14.49
C PHE A 195 -4.03 22.05 14.79
N VAL A 196 -3.78 22.89 13.77
CA VAL A 196 -3.36 24.30 13.96
C VAL A 196 -3.71 25.14 12.74
N GLY A 197 -4.31 26.30 12.94
CA GLY A 197 -4.73 27.18 11.83
C GLY A 197 -5.50 26.43 10.76
N GLY A 198 -5.11 26.60 9.50
CA GLY A 198 -5.61 25.81 8.35
C GLY A 198 -4.82 24.54 8.05
N ILE A 199 -4.05 24.01 9.00
CA ILE A 199 -3.15 22.86 8.81
C ILE A 199 -3.70 21.62 9.50
N GLY A 200 -3.70 20.51 8.79
CA GLY A 200 -4.17 19.21 9.30
C GLY A 200 -3.53 18.01 8.62
N LEU A 201 -3.88 16.82 9.10
CA LEU A 201 -3.60 15.57 8.41
C LEU A 201 -4.74 15.28 7.44
N HIS A 202 -4.42 14.87 6.22
CA HIS A 202 -5.42 14.45 5.24
C HIS A 202 -4.81 13.59 4.14
N GLN A 203 -5.66 12.94 3.35
CA GLN A 203 -5.22 12.22 2.16
C GLN A 203 -4.58 13.19 1.17
N THR A 204 -3.43 12.80 0.60
CA THR A 204 -2.81 13.56 -0.50
C THR A 204 -3.75 13.67 -1.70
N THR A 205 -3.71 14.82 -2.36
CA THR A 205 -4.44 15.09 -3.61
C THR A 205 -3.55 14.93 -4.85
N THR A 206 -2.26 14.67 -4.64
CA THR A 206 -1.26 14.50 -5.70
C THR A 206 -0.29 13.38 -5.33
N TYR A 207 0.63 13.03 -6.24
CA TYR A 207 1.65 12.01 -5.96
C TYR A 207 2.50 12.39 -4.75
N LEU A 208 2.51 11.51 -3.73
CA LEU A 208 3.12 11.83 -2.44
C LEU A 208 4.65 11.95 -2.51
N HIS A 209 5.30 11.19 -3.38
CA HIS A 209 6.76 11.12 -3.49
C HIS A 209 7.36 12.10 -4.50
N ASP A 210 6.59 13.05 -4.98
CA ASP A 210 7.14 14.18 -5.71
C ASP A 210 7.99 15.02 -4.74
N ALA A 211 9.31 14.78 -4.76
CA ALA A 211 10.26 15.36 -3.81
C ALA A 211 10.33 16.89 -3.90
N TRP A 212 10.04 17.46 -5.07
CA TRP A 212 10.09 18.90 -5.32
C TRP A 212 8.85 19.62 -4.80
N ARG A 213 7.73 18.92 -4.69
CA ARG A 213 6.49 19.46 -4.17
C ARG A 213 6.40 19.25 -2.66
N GLY A 214 6.13 20.30 -1.93
CA GLY A 214 5.65 20.23 -0.56
C GLY A 214 4.14 20.38 -0.51
N SER A 215 3.60 20.44 0.70
CA SER A 215 2.28 20.99 0.96
C SER A 215 2.39 22.48 1.35
N HIS A 216 1.27 23.13 1.53
CA HIS A 216 1.19 24.46 2.14
C HIS A 216 1.04 24.38 3.67
N GLY A 217 1.72 23.41 4.28
CA GLY A 217 1.74 23.19 5.73
C GLY A 217 1.08 21.88 6.16
N CYS A 218 0.14 21.34 5.41
CA CYS A 218 -0.55 20.10 5.76
C CYS A 218 0.36 18.87 5.77
N VAL A 219 -0.04 17.88 6.56
CA VAL A 219 0.56 16.55 6.64
C VAL A 219 -0.18 15.63 5.69
N ASN A 220 0.32 15.51 4.45
CA ASN A 220 -0.28 14.68 3.42
C ASN A 220 0.02 13.20 3.64
N LEU A 221 -0.98 12.34 3.52
CA LEU A 221 -0.94 10.91 3.74
C LEU A 221 -1.36 10.13 2.49
N LEU A 222 -0.90 8.90 2.35
CA LEU A 222 -1.47 7.97 1.37
C LEU A 222 -2.95 7.68 1.71
N PRO A 223 -3.79 7.34 0.73
CA PRO A 223 -5.23 7.12 0.95
C PRO A 223 -5.55 6.13 2.07
N SER A 224 -4.89 4.97 2.07
CA SER A 224 -5.08 3.95 3.11
C SER A 224 -4.64 4.41 4.50
N ASP A 225 -3.54 5.16 4.58
CA ASP A 225 -3.02 5.69 5.84
C ASP A 225 -3.89 6.83 6.37
N ALA A 226 -4.38 7.73 5.50
CA ALA A 226 -5.30 8.79 5.87
C ALA A 226 -6.60 8.22 6.45
N LYS A 227 -7.20 7.22 5.78
CA LYS A 227 -8.39 6.51 6.27
C LYS A 227 -8.13 5.87 7.64
N LYS A 228 -7.01 5.15 7.80
CA LYS A 228 -6.61 4.52 9.06
C LYS A 228 -6.39 5.56 10.16
N PHE A 229 -5.67 6.63 9.89
CA PHE A 229 -5.38 7.67 10.89
C PHE A 229 -6.65 8.44 11.27
N TYR A 230 -7.54 8.65 10.32
CA TYR A 230 -8.86 9.22 10.59
C TYR A 230 -9.72 8.32 11.50
N SER A 231 -9.70 7.00 11.30
CA SER A 231 -10.46 6.08 12.19
C SER A 231 -9.92 6.05 13.63
N ILE A 232 -8.62 6.31 13.82
CA ILE A 232 -7.98 6.38 15.14
C ILE A 232 -8.23 7.73 15.80
N GLY A 233 -8.15 8.82 15.04
CA GLY A 233 -8.17 10.19 15.56
C GLY A 233 -9.52 10.57 16.17
N LYS A 234 -9.46 11.40 17.22
CA LYS A 234 -10.62 12.05 17.86
C LYS A 234 -10.26 13.49 18.18
N ILE A 235 -11.25 14.38 18.29
CA ILE A 235 -11.04 15.75 18.77
C ILE A 235 -10.38 15.69 20.17
N GLY A 236 -9.45 16.59 20.42
CA GLY A 236 -8.66 16.64 21.65
C GLY A 236 -7.40 15.74 21.66
N MET A 237 -7.24 14.80 20.72
CA MET A 237 -6.02 13.97 20.63
C MET A 237 -4.80 14.80 20.27
N THR A 238 -3.66 14.42 20.85
CA THR A 238 -2.38 15.13 20.67
C THR A 238 -1.80 14.84 19.28
N VAL A 239 -1.34 15.89 18.63
CA VAL A 239 -0.47 15.86 17.45
C VAL A 239 0.85 16.50 17.80
N LYS A 240 1.94 15.73 17.77
CA LYS A 240 3.30 16.21 18.05
C LYS A 240 4.10 16.27 16.76
N VAL A 241 4.49 17.47 16.37
CA VAL A 241 5.28 17.76 15.18
C VAL A 241 6.68 18.17 15.61
N PHE A 242 7.71 17.54 15.07
CA PHE A 242 9.10 17.79 15.44
C PHE A 242 10.05 17.61 14.26
N GLY A 243 11.29 18.07 14.45
CA GLY A 243 12.32 18.06 13.42
C GLY A 243 12.15 19.19 12.40
N ARG A 244 12.84 19.09 11.27
CA ARG A 244 12.78 20.06 10.18
C ARG A 244 12.80 19.33 8.85
N ARG A 245 11.90 19.67 7.94
CA ARG A 245 11.91 19.12 6.58
C ARG A 245 13.18 19.53 5.86
N PRO A 246 13.93 18.60 5.20
CA PRO A 246 15.07 18.95 4.36
C PRO A 246 14.69 19.95 3.27
N GLY A 247 15.54 20.97 3.07
CA GLY A 247 15.31 22.01 2.06
C GLY A 247 14.30 23.10 2.45
N THR A 248 13.90 23.17 3.75
CA THR A 248 12.96 24.24 4.22
C THR A 248 13.52 25.08 5.34
#